data_98c3cc90f708139e35859f580a01a700
#
_entry.id   98c3cc90f708139e35859f580a01a700
#
_cell.length_a   1.000
_cell.length_b   1.000
_cell.length_c   1.000
_cell.angle_alpha   90.00
_cell.angle_beta   90.00
_cell.angle_gamma   90.00
#
_symmetry.space_group_name_H-M   'P 1'
#
loop_
_entity.id
_entity.type
_entity.pdbx_description
1 polymer ?
#
loop_
_entity_poly.entity_id
_entity_poly.type
_entity_poly.pdbx_seq_one_letter_code
_entity_poly.pdbx_strand_id
1 'polypeptide(L)'
;MLHSADMKLVREYASTGSEEAFTTLVSRHINLVYSVALRGVSNPHQAEEVCQAVFIILARKAGRLPQGTVLSGWLYETARLTELSKVSSSLA
;
A
#
# COMPACT_ATOMS: atom_id res chain seq x y z
N MET A 1 9.57 16.09 6.37
CA MET A 1 9.78 15.18 6.68
C MET A 1 9.54 13.86 6.04
N LEU A 2 9.18 12.84 6.82
CA LEU A 2 9.15 11.48 6.29
C LEU A 2 8.17 11.31 5.13
N HIS A 3 6.99 11.90 5.25
CA HIS A 3 6.00 11.77 4.19
C HIS A 3 6.39 12.51 2.91
N SER A 4 7.18 13.59 3.02
CA SER A 4 7.70 14.28 1.84
C SER A 4 8.63 13.39 1.05
N ALA A 5 9.48 12.62 1.73
CA ALA A 5 10.38 11.68 1.08
C ALA A 5 9.60 10.58 0.39
N ASP A 6 8.53 10.10 1.01
CA ASP A 6 7.68 9.08 0.41
C ASP A 6 7.04 9.59 -0.89
N MET A 7 6.49 10.79 -0.87
CA MET A 7 5.83 11.33 -2.06
C MET A 7 6.82 11.63 -3.17
N LYS A 8 8.07 11.93 -2.82
CA LYS A 8 9.11 12.08 -3.82
C LYS A 8 9.36 10.77 -4.56
N LEU A 9 9.41 9.67 -3.82
CA LEU A 9 9.57 8.34 -4.40
C LEU A 9 8.35 7.93 -5.23
N VAL A 10 7.16 8.25 -4.74
CA VAL A 10 5.92 7.99 -5.48
C VAL A 10 5.95 8.68 -6.83
N ARG A 11 6.37 9.94 -6.85
CA ARG A 11 6.43 10.70 -8.09
C ARG A 11 7.52 10.21 -9.02
N GLU A 12 8.65 9.80 -8.47
CA GLU A 12 9.72 9.22 -9.26
C GLU A 12 9.23 7.96 -9.96
N TYR A 13 8.55 7.10 -9.21
CA TYR A 13 7.98 5.89 -9.80
C TYR A 13 6.94 6.23 -10.87
N ALA A 14 6.06 7.17 -10.58
CA ALA A 14 4.99 7.54 -11.51
C ALA A 14 5.54 8.12 -12.82
N SER A 15 6.62 8.88 -12.75
CA SER A 15 7.14 9.57 -13.94
C SER A 15 8.14 8.74 -14.72
N THR A 16 8.92 7.87 -14.06
CA THR A 16 9.99 7.13 -14.72
C THR A 16 9.80 5.62 -14.69
N GLY A 17 8.86 5.11 -13.90
CA GLY A 17 8.69 3.68 -13.73
C GLY A 17 9.82 3.05 -12.92
N SER A 18 10.52 3.84 -12.10
CA SER A 18 11.67 3.35 -11.34
C SER A 18 11.28 2.25 -10.37
N GLU A 19 11.69 1.02 -10.66
CA GLU A 19 11.46 -0.10 -9.76
C GLU A 19 12.18 0.06 -8.44
N GLU A 20 13.33 0.71 -8.46
CA GLU A 20 14.10 0.98 -7.26
C GLU A 20 13.34 1.87 -6.30
N ALA A 21 12.71 2.94 -6.83
CA ALA A 21 11.89 3.83 -6.02
C ALA A 21 10.72 3.05 -5.41
N PHE A 22 10.08 2.21 -6.19
CA PHE A 22 8.94 1.42 -5.70
C PHE A 22 9.37 0.42 -4.64
N THR A 23 10.48 -0.27 -4.86
CA THR A 23 11.03 -1.22 -3.89
C THR A 23 11.33 -0.53 -2.56
N THR A 24 11.86 0.68 -2.61
CA THR A 24 12.12 1.45 -1.40
C THR A 24 10.83 1.77 -0.66
N LEU A 25 9.78 2.15 -1.39
CA LEU A 25 8.47 2.40 -0.78
C LEU A 25 7.92 1.15 -0.10
N VAL A 26 8.00 0.02 -0.78
CA VAL A 26 7.54 -1.25 -0.20
C VAL A 26 8.32 -1.56 1.07
N SER A 27 9.65 -1.46 1.02
CA SER A 27 10.49 -1.74 2.19
C SER A 27 10.14 -0.87 3.39
N ARG A 28 9.83 0.39 3.14
CA ARG A 28 9.52 1.32 4.23
C ARG A 28 8.19 1.01 4.89
N HIS A 29 7.22 0.49 4.13
CA HIS A 29 5.85 0.42 4.60
C HIS A 29 5.29 -0.98 4.72
N ILE A 30 6.04 -2.01 4.32
CA ILE A 30 5.53 -3.38 4.31
C ILE A 30 5.10 -3.84 5.71
N ASN A 31 5.84 -3.48 6.75
CA ASN A 31 5.51 -3.89 8.10
C ASN A 31 4.18 -3.29 8.56
N LEU A 32 3.96 -2.02 8.23
CA LEU A 32 2.69 -1.36 8.56
C LEU A 32 1.53 -2.04 7.85
N VAL A 33 1.66 -2.24 6.55
CA VAL A 33 0.59 -2.81 5.74
C VAL A 33 0.30 -4.23 6.18
N TYR A 34 1.34 -5.03 6.41
CA TYR A 34 1.17 -6.41 6.85
C TYR A 34 0.49 -6.48 8.21
N SER A 35 0.89 -5.61 9.15
CA SER A 35 0.28 -5.58 10.48
C SER A 35 -1.21 -5.26 10.41
N VAL A 36 -1.57 -4.27 9.59
CA VAL A 36 -2.97 -3.91 9.41
C VAL A 36 -3.74 -5.07 8.79
N ALA A 37 -3.17 -5.67 7.75
CA ALA A 37 -3.80 -6.79 7.07
C ALA A 37 -4.01 -7.98 8.01
N LEU A 38 -2.99 -8.31 8.80
CA LEU A 38 -3.04 -9.46 9.69
C LEU A 38 -4.11 -9.30 10.77
N ARG A 39 -4.34 -8.08 11.23
CA ARG A 39 -5.40 -7.82 12.20
C ARG A 39 -6.78 -8.05 11.61
N GLY A 40 -6.94 -7.74 10.32
CA GLY A 40 -8.23 -7.86 9.68
C GLY A 40 -8.59 -9.27 9.25
N VAL A 41 -7.62 -10.04 8.77
CA VAL A 41 -7.92 -11.37 8.23
C VAL A 41 -7.44 -12.51 9.10
N SER A 42 -6.57 -12.26 10.07
CA SER A 42 -6.09 -13.26 11.04
C SER A 42 -5.44 -14.50 10.42
N ASN A 43 -5.02 -14.43 9.18
CA ASN A 43 -4.42 -15.53 8.45
C ASN A 43 -3.22 -14.98 7.68
N PRO A 44 -1.99 -15.47 7.95
CA PRO A 44 -0.80 -14.92 7.30
C PRO A 44 -0.86 -14.96 5.78
N HIS A 45 -1.39 -16.01 5.20
CA HIS A 45 -1.47 -16.12 3.75
C HIS A 45 -2.38 -15.04 3.15
N GLN A 46 -3.54 -14.84 3.76
CA GLN A 46 -4.46 -13.80 3.33
C GLN A 46 -3.88 -12.41 3.56
N ALA A 47 -3.13 -12.23 4.66
CA ALA A 47 -2.48 -10.96 4.93
C ALA A 47 -1.46 -10.63 3.83
N GLU A 48 -0.70 -11.63 3.37
CA GLU A 48 0.22 -11.42 2.25
C GLU A 48 -0.50 -11.02 0.98
N GLU A 49 -1.64 -11.64 0.71
CA GLU A 49 -2.45 -11.28 -0.45
C GLU A 49 -2.96 -9.84 -0.37
N VAL A 50 -3.37 -9.42 0.82
CA VAL A 50 -3.79 -8.03 1.03
C VAL A 50 -2.62 -7.08 0.78
N CYS A 51 -1.44 -7.41 1.29
CA CYS A 51 -0.25 -6.57 1.06
C CYS A 51 0.05 -6.42 -0.43
N GLN A 52 0.03 -7.52 -1.16
CA GLN A 52 0.27 -7.48 -2.60
C GLN A 52 -0.75 -6.60 -3.29
N ALA A 53 -2.04 -6.77 -2.95
CA ALA A 53 -3.09 -5.97 -3.54
C ALA A 53 -2.91 -4.48 -3.25
N VAL A 54 -2.55 -4.13 -2.02
CA VAL A 54 -2.35 -2.74 -1.63
C VAL A 54 -1.24 -2.10 -2.44
N PHE A 55 -0.11 -2.79 -2.61
CA PHE A 55 1.00 -2.22 -3.36
C PHE A 55 0.74 -2.19 -4.86
N ILE A 56 -0.06 -3.12 -5.38
CA ILE A 56 -0.51 -3.05 -6.77
C ILE A 56 -1.40 -1.81 -6.96
N ILE A 57 -2.29 -1.54 -6.02
CA ILE A 57 -3.14 -0.35 -6.07
C ILE A 57 -2.28 0.90 -6.03
N LEU A 58 -1.26 0.92 -5.17
CA LEU A 58 -0.33 2.05 -5.09
C LEU A 58 0.35 2.27 -6.45
N ALA A 59 0.81 1.21 -7.08
CA ALA A 59 1.48 1.32 -8.37
C ALA A 59 0.56 1.95 -9.41
N ARG A 60 -0.71 1.56 -9.41
CA ARG A 60 -1.69 2.08 -10.37
C ARG A 60 -2.07 3.52 -10.11
N LYS A 61 -2.10 3.93 -8.84
CA LYS A 61 -2.56 5.26 -8.45
C LYS A 61 -1.45 6.26 -8.20
N ALA A 62 -0.20 5.83 -8.32
CA ALA A 62 0.95 6.68 -7.99
C ALA A 62 0.91 8.04 -8.66
N GLY A 63 0.53 8.08 -9.93
CA GLY A 63 0.48 9.33 -10.69
C GLY A 63 -0.70 10.23 -10.34
N ARG A 64 -1.65 9.74 -9.57
CA ARG A 64 -2.88 10.46 -9.24
C ARG A 64 -2.94 10.92 -7.79
N LEU A 65 -2.01 10.48 -6.95
CA LEU A 65 -2.03 10.87 -5.55
C LEU A 65 -1.66 12.34 -5.40
N PRO A 66 -2.45 13.11 -4.61
CA PRO A 66 -2.11 14.51 -4.38
C PRO A 66 -0.77 14.65 -3.68
N GLN A 67 -0.09 15.76 -3.93
CA GLN A 67 1.23 16.02 -3.39
C GLN A 67 1.30 15.99 -1.87
N GLY A 68 0.22 16.40 -1.22
CA GLY A 68 0.16 16.46 0.22
C GLY A 68 -0.24 15.14 0.89
N THR A 69 -0.32 14.05 0.14
CA THR A 69 -0.73 12.77 0.69
C THR A 69 0.26 12.28 1.75
N VAL A 70 -0.28 11.89 2.90
CA VAL A 70 0.49 11.17 3.92
C VAL A 70 0.41 9.70 3.55
N LEU A 71 1.47 9.16 2.98
CA LEU A 71 1.42 7.84 2.36
C LEU A 71 1.08 6.73 3.35
N SER A 72 1.61 6.79 4.57
CA SER A 72 1.30 5.77 5.57
C SER A 72 -0.20 5.72 5.87
N GLY A 73 -0.85 6.88 5.97
CA GLY A 73 -2.29 6.94 6.19
C GLY A 73 -3.07 6.39 5.01
N TRP A 74 -2.64 6.73 3.80
CA TRP A 74 -3.28 6.23 2.58
C TRP A 74 -3.17 4.70 2.49
N LEU A 75 -1.99 4.17 2.81
CA LEU A 75 -1.77 2.72 2.79
C LEU A 75 -2.63 2.03 3.85
N TYR A 76 -2.72 2.62 5.03
CA TYR A 76 -3.55 2.07 6.10
C TYR A 76 -5.00 1.94 5.65
N GLU A 77 -5.56 3.01 5.10
CA GLU A 77 -6.94 3.01 4.63
C GLU A 77 -7.14 2.02 3.48
N THR A 78 -6.20 1.98 2.55
CA THR A 78 -6.27 1.08 1.42
C THR A 78 -6.24 -0.37 1.89
N ALA A 79 -5.39 -0.68 2.87
CA ALA A 79 -5.32 -2.03 3.43
C ALA A 79 -6.64 -2.42 4.09
N ARG A 80 -7.24 -1.51 4.84
CA ARG A 80 -8.52 -1.78 5.49
C ARG A 80 -9.62 -2.06 4.48
N LEU A 81 -9.69 -1.26 3.42
CA LEU A 81 -10.68 -1.46 2.38
C LEU A 81 -10.46 -2.79 1.65
N THR A 82 -9.21 -3.14 1.43
CA THR A 82 -8.87 -4.40 0.78
C THR A 82 -9.26 -5.59 1.64
N GLU A 83 -9.05 -5.50 2.97
CA GLU A 83 -9.47 -6.53 3.91
C GLU A 83 -10.98 -6.77 3.84
N LEU A 84 -11.75 -5.68 3.84
CA LEU A 84 -13.21 -5.78 3.78
C LEU A 84 -13.66 -6.49 2.52
N SER A 85 -13.01 -6.19 1.40
CA SER A 85 -13.30 -6.85 0.14
C SER A 85 -13.03 -8.35 0.22
N LYS A 86 -11.92 -8.74 0.84
CA LYS A 86 -11.55 -10.14 1.02
C LYS A 86 -12.56 -10.88 1.90
N VAL A 87 -12.96 -10.26 3.01
CA VAL A 87 -13.92 -10.86 3.93
C VAL A 87 -15.24 -11.07 3.22
N SER A 88 -15.70 -10.08 2.46
CA SER A 88 -16.95 -10.22 1.69
C SER A 88 -16.87 -11.37 0.69
N SER A 89 -15.75 -11.50 0.01
CA SER A 89 -15.53 -12.61 -0.94
C SER A 89 -15.56 -13.95 -0.24
N SER A 90 -14.98 -14.02 0.95
CA SER A 90 -14.97 -15.28 1.72
C SER A 90 -16.35 -15.68 2.19
N LEU A 91 -17.22 -14.73 2.46
CA LEU A 91 -18.57 -15.00 2.91
C LEU A 91 -19.51 -15.35 1.76
N ALA A 92 -19.14 -14.91 0.58
CA ALA A 92 -19.94 -15.22 -0.61
C ALA A 92 -19.70 -16.63 -1.08
#